data_32a7a9fef02cd605317ac73b34a5203d
#
_entry.id   32a7a9fef02cd605317ac73b34a5203d
#
_cell.length_a   1.000
_cell.length_b   1.000
_cell.length_c   1.000
_cell.angle_alpha   90.00
_cell.angle_beta   90.00
_cell.angle_gamma   90.00
#
_symmetry.space_group_name_H-M   'P 1'
#
loop_
_entity.id
_entity.type
_entity.pdbx_description
1 polymer ?
#
loop_
_entity_poly.entity_id
_entity_poly.type
_entity_poly.pdbx_seq_one_letter_code
_entity_poly.pdbx_strand_id
1 'polypeptide(L)' 'MIYTVKLARVAKGLKQVEMAEKMGVSRDTYRKIEKNPEEATVAQAKQIAEITGIPATEIFFACAST' A
#
# COMPACT_ATOMS: atom_id res chain seq x y z
N MET A 1 15.99 -1.78 -2.49
CA MET A 1 15.05 -2.88 -2.69
C MET A 1 13.64 -2.32 -2.80
N ILE A 2 12.85 -2.85 -3.73
CA ILE A 2 11.48 -2.36 -3.91
C ILE A 2 10.54 -3.34 -3.24
N TYR A 3 9.65 -2.83 -2.41
CA TYR A 3 8.63 -3.64 -1.75
C TYR A 3 7.34 -3.58 -2.57
N THR A 4 6.61 -4.67 -2.66
CA THR A 4 5.23 -4.58 -3.10
C THR A 4 4.42 -4.03 -1.94
N VAL A 5 3.20 -3.57 -2.22
CA VAL A 5 2.33 -3.07 -1.15
C VAL A 5 2.12 -4.16 -0.10
N LYS A 6 1.90 -5.39 -0.54
CA LYS A 6 1.72 -6.51 0.38
C LYS A 6 2.96 -6.73 1.23
N LEU A 7 4.15 -6.73 0.63
CA LEU A 7 5.38 -6.96 1.37
C LEU A 7 5.65 -5.84 2.37
N ALA A 8 5.34 -4.60 2.01
CA ALA A 8 5.49 -3.48 2.93
C ALA A 8 4.60 -3.68 4.15
N ARG A 9 3.35 -4.10 3.92
CA ARG A 9 2.41 -4.36 5.00
C ARG A 9 2.90 -5.51 5.89
N VAL A 10 3.32 -6.60 5.28
CA VAL A 10 3.79 -7.77 6.02
C VAL A 10 5.05 -7.42 6.82
N ALA A 11 5.94 -6.62 6.26
CA ALA A 11 7.13 -6.19 6.96
C ALA A 11 6.79 -5.42 8.23
N LYS A 12 5.66 -4.72 8.24
CA LYS A 12 5.21 -3.99 9.42
C LYS A 12 4.43 -4.90 10.38
N GLY A 13 4.07 -6.10 9.94
CA GLY A 13 3.32 -7.03 10.78
C GLY A 13 1.83 -6.76 10.82
N LEU A 14 1.28 -6.14 9.78
CA LEU A 14 -0.14 -5.78 9.75
C LEU A 14 -0.93 -6.73 8.88
N LYS A 15 -2.18 -6.96 9.28
CA LYS A 15 -3.12 -7.71 8.46
C LYS A 15 -3.84 -6.75 7.51
N GLN A 16 -4.45 -7.31 6.47
CA GLN A 16 -5.17 -6.48 5.50
C GLN A 16 -6.26 -5.64 6.15
N VAL A 17 -7.00 -6.22 7.09
CA VAL A 17 -8.07 -5.48 7.74
C VAL A 17 -7.50 -4.34 8.58
N GLU A 18 -6.37 -4.57 9.22
CA GLU A 18 -5.73 -3.52 10.02
C GLU A 18 -5.25 -2.38 9.14
N MET A 19 -4.69 -2.73 8.00
CA MET A 19 -4.20 -1.74 7.07
C MET A 19 -5.35 -0.90 6.51
N ALA A 20 -6.46 -1.56 6.17
CA ALA A 20 -7.64 -0.87 5.66
C ALA A 20 -8.19 0.10 6.70
N GLU A 21 -8.25 -0.33 7.97
CA GLU A 21 -8.72 0.53 9.02
C GLU A 21 -7.84 1.77 9.18
N LYS A 22 -6.53 1.57 9.15
CA LYS A 22 -5.62 2.70 9.28
C LYS A 22 -5.73 3.67 8.11
N MET A 23 -6.09 3.17 6.95
CA MET A 23 -6.26 4.01 5.78
C MET A 23 -7.66 4.60 5.68
N GLY A 24 -8.59 4.15 6.49
CA GLY A 24 -9.95 4.65 6.43
C GLY A 24 -10.75 4.15 5.24
N VAL A 25 -10.40 2.97 4.73
CA VAL A 25 -11.10 2.38 3.58
C VAL A 25 -11.60 0.99 3.95
N SER A 26 -12.47 0.42 3.12
CA SER A 26 -12.92 -0.93 3.35
C SER A 26 -11.80 -1.93 3.02
N ARG A 27 -11.91 -3.12 3.59
CA ARG A 27 -10.93 -4.16 3.31
C ARG A 27 -10.89 -4.50 1.82
N ASP A 28 -12.05 -4.51 1.17
CA ASP A 28 -12.10 -4.82 -0.25
C ASP A 28 -11.38 -3.76 -1.07
N THR A 29 -11.52 -2.50 -0.71
CA THR A 29 -10.79 -1.42 -1.38
C THR A 29 -9.29 -1.59 -1.20
N TYR A 30 -8.87 -1.90 0.02
CA TYR A 30 -7.45 -2.11 0.27
C TYR A 30 -6.91 -3.31 -0.51
N ARG A 31 -7.69 -4.41 -0.55
CA ARG A 31 -7.26 -5.60 -1.29
C ARG A 31 -7.06 -5.30 -2.77
N LYS A 32 -7.91 -4.44 -3.34
CA LYS A 32 -7.73 -4.04 -4.72
C LYS A 32 -6.41 -3.31 -4.93
N ILE A 33 -6.00 -2.50 -3.95
CA ILE A 33 -4.73 -1.79 -4.05
C ILE A 33 -3.57 -2.78 -4.04
N GLU A 34 -3.63 -3.83 -3.21
CA GLU A 34 -2.57 -4.84 -3.21
C GLU A 34 -2.53 -5.59 -4.53
N LYS A 35 -3.69 -5.85 -5.11
CA LYS A 35 -3.76 -6.60 -6.35
C LYS A 35 -3.39 -5.74 -7.55
N ASN A 36 -3.79 -4.48 -7.54
CA ASN A 36 -3.51 -3.54 -8.63
C ASN A 36 -2.96 -2.25 -8.05
N PRO A 37 -1.68 -2.23 -7.68
CA PRO A 37 -1.10 -1.05 -7.01
C PRO A 37 -1.20 0.22 -7.83
N GLU A 38 -1.28 0.09 -9.15
CA GLU A 38 -1.38 1.27 -10.01
C GLU A 38 -2.71 2.00 -9.82
N GLU A 39 -3.70 1.38 -9.17
CA GLU A 39 -4.97 2.04 -8.91
C GLU A 39 -4.95 2.87 -7.63
N ALA A 40 -3.89 2.82 -6.87
CA ALA A 40 -3.79 3.62 -5.65
C ALA A 40 -3.63 5.08 -6.03
N THR A 41 -4.34 5.95 -5.30
CA THR A 41 -4.16 7.39 -5.49
C THR A 41 -2.87 7.83 -4.82
N VAL A 42 -2.42 9.04 -5.14
CA VAL A 42 -1.23 9.59 -4.50
C VAL A 42 -1.44 9.68 -2.99
N ALA A 43 -2.64 10.08 -2.56
CA ALA A 43 -2.94 10.17 -1.15
C ALA A 43 -2.86 8.80 -0.48
N GLN A 44 -3.38 7.77 -1.14
CA GLN A 44 -3.31 6.41 -0.61
C GLN A 44 -1.88 5.90 -0.55
N ALA A 45 -1.08 6.22 -1.55
CA ALA A 45 0.33 5.83 -1.55
C ALA A 45 1.06 6.47 -0.37
N LYS A 46 0.78 7.72 -0.09
CA LYS A 46 1.39 8.40 1.06
C LYS A 46 0.94 7.77 2.37
N GLN A 47 -0.34 7.41 2.48
CA GLN A 47 -0.84 6.75 3.68
C GLN A 47 -0.13 5.43 3.91
N ILE A 48 0.03 4.64 2.86
CA ILE A 48 0.70 3.34 2.98
C ILE A 48 2.14 3.54 3.44
N ALA A 49 2.84 4.51 2.87
CA ALA A 49 4.21 4.79 3.26
C ALA A 49 4.30 5.20 4.73
N GLU A 50 3.38 6.03 5.18
CA GLU A 50 3.38 6.48 6.57
C GLU A 50 3.08 5.34 7.54
N ILE A 51 2.09 4.51 7.18
CA ILE A 51 1.68 3.41 8.05
C ILE A 51 2.77 2.35 8.15
N THR A 52 3.41 2.03 7.03
CA THR A 52 4.41 0.98 7.01
C THR A 52 5.80 1.48 7.42
N GLY A 53 6.01 2.78 7.39
CA GLY A 53 7.33 3.32 7.68
C GLY A 53 8.32 3.15 6.54
N ILE A 54 7.86 2.72 5.37
CA ILE A 54 8.72 2.52 4.21
C ILE A 54 8.46 3.65 3.24
N PRO A 55 9.50 4.35 2.78
CA PRO A 55 9.30 5.47 1.85
C PRO A 55 8.54 5.03 0.60
N ALA A 56 7.65 5.88 0.14
CA ALA A 56 6.84 5.56 -1.03
C ALA A 56 7.71 5.26 -2.25
N THR A 57 8.90 5.85 -2.32
CA THR A 57 9.82 5.58 -3.42
C THR A 57 10.35 4.16 -3.41
N GLU A 58 10.22 3.45 -2.28
CA GLU A 58 10.67 2.07 -2.17
C GLU A 58 9.51 1.09 -2.24
N ILE A 59 8.31 1.57 -2.48
CA ILE A 59 7.13 0.71 -2.64
C ILE A 59 6.68 0.79 -4.10
N PHE A 60 6.45 -0.38 -4.69
CA PHE A 60 6.02 -0.43 -6.08
C PHE A 60 4.52 -0.17 -6.15
N PHE A 61 4.13 1.02 -6.67
CA PHE A 61 2.73 1.35 -6.82
C PHE A 61 2.29 1.33 -8.28
N ALA A 62 3.18 1.68 -9.22
CA ALA A 62 2.73 1.82 -10.54
C ALA A 62 3.63 1.27 -11.47
N CYS A 63 3.17 0.93 -12.55
CA CYS A 63 3.93 0.52 -13.45
C CYS A 63 4.28 1.58 -14.25
N ALA A 64 4.41 2.34 -14.06
CA ALA A 64 4.88 3.21 -14.77
C ALA A 64 4.72 3.40 -15.99
N SER A 65 4.57 3.35 -16.41
CA SER A 65 4.51 3.56 -17.34
C SER A 65 4.82 4.34 -18.03
N THR A 66 5.02 4.64 -18.25
CA THR A 66 5.33 5.28 -18.82
C THR A 66 5.54 5.54 -19.28
#